data_7e8db5f0b8856537a5cbf7e69058feb4
#
_entry.id   7e8db5f0b8856537a5cbf7e69058feb4
#
_cell.length_a   1.000
_cell.length_b   1.000
_cell.length_c   1.000
_cell.angle_alpha   90.00
_cell.angle_beta   90.00
_cell.angle_gamma   90.00
#
_symmetry.space_group_name_H-M   'P 1'
#
loop_
_entity.id
_entity.type
_entity.pdbx_description
1 polymer ?
#
loop_
_entity_poly.entity_id
_entity_poly.type
_entity_poly.pdbx_seq_one_letter_code
_entity_poly.pdbx_strand_id
1 'polypeptide(L)'
;MLADCIRLAQTNNEALEALLQKFAPLIKKCGRQLHIEDGNEEMILAFIELVKDFSPSNLRNIDDGTVVQYIKQSMYHYCFRIYKKYHHVETVIGWDEISPKEEAEYLATQDKIQLND
;
A
#
# COMPACT_ATOMS: atom_id res chain seq x y z
N MET A 1 -8.13 3.41 18.70
CA MET A 1 -8.07 4.07 17.39
C MET A 1 -7.03 3.41 16.50
N LEU A 2 -7.21 3.56 15.21
CA LEU A 2 -6.33 2.87 14.26
C LEU A 2 -4.87 3.28 14.37
N ALA A 3 -4.60 4.57 14.54
CA ALA A 3 -3.22 5.04 14.69
C ALA A 3 -2.53 4.38 15.88
N ASP A 4 -3.25 4.18 16.97
CA ASP A 4 -2.70 3.54 18.15
C ASP A 4 -2.43 2.05 17.87
N CYS A 5 -3.29 1.41 17.11
CA CYS A 5 -3.08 0.02 16.71
C CYS A 5 -1.83 -0.13 15.86
N ILE A 6 -1.59 0.81 14.96
CA ILE A 6 -0.39 0.79 14.12
C ILE A 6 0.86 0.97 14.97
N ARG A 7 0.81 1.90 15.90
CA ARG A 7 1.96 2.13 16.79
C ARG A 7 2.27 0.89 17.60
N LEU A 8 1.24 0.25 18.14
CA LEU A 8 1.43 -0.98 18.90
C LEU A 8 2.02 -2.07 18.01
N ALA A 9 1.55 -2.16 16.77
CA ALA A 9 2.00 -3.17 15.83
C ALA A 9 3.48 -3.01 15.46
N GLN A 10 4.04 -1.84 15.65
CA GLN A 10 5.45 -1.62 15.36
C GLN A 10 6.37 -2.44 16.26
N THR A 11 5.90 -2.80 17.44
CA THR A 11 6.69 -3.56 18.41
C THR A 11 6.01 -4.83 18.92
N ASN A 12 4.80 -5.10 18.47
CA ASN A 12 4.02 -6.23 18.95
C ASN A 12 3.52 -7.06 17.77
N ASN A 13 3.98 -8.31 17.68
CA ASN A 13 3.64 -9.16 16.54
C ASN A 13 2.17 -9.54 16.47
N GLU A 14 1.51 -9.69 17.61
CA GLU A 14 0.09 -10.02 17.63
C GLU A 14 -0.73 -8.86 17.07
N ALA A 15 -0.36 -7.64 17.42
CA ALA A 15 -1.02 -6.46 16.90
C ALA A 15 -0.78 -6.31 15.41
N LEU A 16 0.42 -6.61 14.95
CA LEU A 16 0.75 -6.57 13.53
C LEU A 16 -0.09 -7.58 12.76
N GLU A 17 -0.22 -8.79 13.30
CA GLU A 17 -1.01 -9.83 12.66
C GLU A 17 -2.48 -9.43 12.57
N ALA A 18 -3.01 -8.81 13.60
CA ALA A 18 -4.38 -8.32 13.60
C ALA A 18 -4.58 -7.26 12.50
N LEU A 19 -3.61 -6.37 12.33
CA LEU A 19 -3.68 -5.38 11.26
C LEU A 19 -3.61 -6.03 9.88
N LEU A 20 -2.75 -7.03 9.72
CA LEU A 20 -2.67 -7.77 8.46
C LEU A 20 -4.01 -8.38 8.10
N GLN A 21 -4.71 -8.95 9.07
CA GLN A 21 -6.02 -9.52 8.83
C GLN A 21 -7.05 -8.45 8.48
N LYS A 22 -6.98 -7.33 9.17
CA LYS A 22 -7.91 -6.24 8.92
C LYS A 22 -7.77 -5.68 7.50
N PHE A 23 -6.55 -5.57 7.01
CA PHE A 23 -6.28 -5.03 5.68
C PHE A 23 -6.04 -6.12 4.63
N ALA A 24 -6.34 -7.38 4.97
CA ALA A 24 -6.15 -8.48 4.03
C ALA A 24 -6.84 -8.28 2.68
N PRO A 25 -8.08 -7.77 2.62
CA PRO A 25 -8.70 -7.56 1.31
C PRO A 25 -7.92 -6.61 0.43
N LEU A 26 -7.41 -5.53 1.00
CA LEU A 26 -6.60 -4.57 0.25
C LEU A 26 -5.29 -5.20 -0.20
N ILE A 27 -4.62 -5.93 0.69
CA ILE A 27 -3.37 -6.59 0.38
C ILE A 27 -3.55 -7.59 -0.75
N LYS A 28 -4.60 -8.41 -0.67
CA LYS A 28 -4.89 -9.40 -1.70
C LYS A 28 -5.20 -8.76 -3.04
N LYS A 29 -5.96 -7.68 -3.02
CA LYS A 29 -6.30 -6.97 -4.24
C LYS A 29 -5.05 -6.44 -4.94
N CYS A 30 -4.19 -5.78 -4.18
CA CYS A 30 -2.93 -5.27 -4.72
C CYS A 30 -2.04 -6.41 -5.21
N GLY A 31 -1.99 -7.51 -4.47
CA GLY A 31 -1.21 -8.67 -4.86
C GLY A 31 -1.65 -9.25 -6.19
N ARG A 32 -2.96 -9.35 -6.40
CA ARG A 32 -3.50 -9.87 -7.67
C ARG A 32 -3.16 -8.95 -8.83
N GLN A 33 -3.12 -7.66 -8.59
CA GLN A 33 -2.85 -6.69 -9.64
C GLN A 33 -1.41 -6.71 -10.12
N LEU A 34 -0.52 -7.30 -9.34
CA LEU A 34 0.87 -7.43 -9.75
C LEU A 34 1.07 -8.46 -10.84
N HIS A 35 0.16 -9.43 -10.95
CA HIS A 35 0.26 -10.50 -11.96
C HIS A 35 1.60 -11.23 -11.91
N ILE A 36 2.11 -11.45 -10.70
CA ILE A 36 3.31 -12.24 -10.48
C ILE A 36 3.00 -13.31 -9.45
N GLU A 37 3.78 -14.38 -9.45
CA GLU A 37 3.53 -15.51 -8.59
C GLU A 37 3.51 -15.13 -7.11
N ASP A 38 4.46 -14.32 -6.70
CA ASP A 38 4.59 -13.93 -5.29
C ASP A 38 3.95 -12.58 -4.97
N GLY A 39 2.95 -12.17 -5.77
CA GLY A 39 2.34 -10.85 -5.59
C GLY A 39 1.79 -10.60 -4.20
N ASN A 40 1.11 -11.61 -3.63
CA ASN A 40 0.54 -11.46 -2.30
C ASN A 40 1.63 -11.28 -1.24
N GLU A 41 2.69 -12.07 -1.32
CA GLU A 41 3.81 -11.99 -0.39
C GLU A 41 4.52 -10.65 -0.49
N GLU A 42 4.69 -10.15 -1.71
CA GLU A 42 5.30 -8.84 -1.92
C GLU A 42 4.48 -7.73 -1.26
N MET A 43 3.16 -7.81 -1.38
CA MET A 43 2.31 -6.79 -0.78
C MET A 43 2.21 -6.93 0.73
N ILE A 44 2.32 -8.14 1.26
CA ILE A 44 2.40 -8.32 2.71
C ILE A 44 3.65 -7.64 3.26
N LEU A 45 4.79 -7.84 2.61
CA LEU A 45 6.03 -7.22 3.03
C LEU A 45 5.93 -5.70 2.94
N ALA A 46 5.31 -5.20 1.88
CA ALA A 46 5.11 -3.75 1.73
C ALA A 46 4.26 -3.20 2.86
N PHE A 47 3.21 -3.91 3.25
CA PHE A 47 2.35 -3.48 4.34
C PHE A 47 3.13 -3.46 5.67
N ILE A 48 3.94 -4.47 5.92
CA ILE A 48 4.74 -4.53 7.13
C ILE A 48 5.72 -3.35 7.19
N GLU A 49 6.37 -3.03 6.07
CA GLU A 49 7.25 -1.87 6.00
C GLU A 49 6.48 -0.58 6.28
N LEU A 50 5.31 -0.46 5.70
CA LEU A 50 4.46 0.71 5.91
C LEU A 50 4.14 0.89 7.39
N VAL A 51 3.80 -0.20 8.07
CA VAL A 51 3.50 -0.16 9.50
C VAL A 51 4.73 0.26 10.30
N LYS A 52 5.87 -0.34 9.99
CA LYS A 52 7.12 -0.05 10.71
C LYS A 52 7.55 1.40 10.55
N ASP A 53 7.31 1.97 9.40
CA ASP A 53 7.73 3.33 9.09
C ASP A 53 6.66 4.39 9.40
N PHE A 54 5.51 3.97 9.87
CA PHE A 54 4.41 4.88 10.13
C PHE A 54 4.80 5.92 11.18
N SER A 55 4.53 7.18 10.87
CA SER A 55 4.75 8.28 11.79
C SER A 55 3.54 9.21 11.74
N PRO A 56 2.85 9.39 12.85
CA PRO A 56 1.66 10.27 12.89
C PRO A 56 1.99 11.71 12.48
N SER A 57 3.22 12.13 12.67
CA SER A 57 3.61 13.49 12.32
C SER A 57 3.55 13.77 10.82
N ASN A 58 3.48 12.73 10.01
CA ASN A 58 3.35 12.89 8.56
C ASN A 58 1.91 13.17 8.12
N LEU A 59 0.97 13.13 9.05
CA LEU A 59 -0.44 13.33 8.76
C LEU A 59 -0.94 14.60 9.42
N ARG A 60 -1.86 15.29 8.73
CA ARG A 60 -2.50 16.46 9.31
C ARG A 60 -3.36 16.11 10.50
N ASN A 61 -3.90 14.92 10.47
CA ASN A 61 -4.87 14.49 11.42
C ASN A 61 -4.77 12.97 11.52
N ILE A 62 -4.99 12.44 12.70
CA ILE A 62 -4.81 11.00 12.94
C ILE A 62 -6.13 10.26 13.17
N ASP A 63 -7.25 10.82 12.71
CA ASP A 63 -8.51 10.08 12.81
C ASP A 63 -8.45 8.84 11.90
N ASP A 64 -9.33 7.90 12.19
CA ASP A 64 -9.30 6.61 11.50
C ASP A 64 -9.47 6.75 9.98
N GLY A 65 -10.33 7.65 9.54
CA GLY A 65 -10.54 7.85 8.11
C GLY A 65 -9.29 8.33 7.39
N THR A 66 -8.59 9.28 7.98
CA THR A 66 -7.35 9.79 7.42
C THR A 66 -6.27 8.72 7.39
N VAL A 67 -6.17 7.94 8.46
CA VAL A 67 -5.17 6.87 8.53
C VAL A 67 -5.47 5.78 7.51
N VAL A 68 -6.73 5.38 7.36
CA VAL A 68 -7.12 4.39 6.36
C VAL A 68 -6.76 4.88 4.96
N GLN A 69 -7.04 6.14 4.66
CA GLN A 69 -6.74 6.71 3.36
C GLN A 69 -5.24 6.73 3.10
N TYR A 70 -4.46 7.07 4.11
CA TYR A 70 -3.01 7.04 4.01
C TYR A 70 -2.49 5.64 3.70
N ILE A 71 -2.99 4.62 4.41
CA ILE A 71 -2.58 3.24 4.18
C ILE A 71 -2.94 2.81 2.76
N LYS A 72 -4.16 3.11 2.34
CA LYS A 72 -4.66 2.75 1.04
C LYS A 72 -3.81 3.35 -0.08
N GLN A 73 -3.53 4.64 0.00
CA GLN A 73 -2.72 5.31 -0.99
C GLN A 73 -1.29 4.81 -1.01
N SER A 74 -0.74 4.57 0.16
CA SER A 74 0.61 4.05 0.27
C SER A 74 0.72 2.65 -0.32
N MET A 75 -0.28 1.80 -0.10
CA MET A 75 -0.28 0.46 -0.65
C MET A 75 -0.39 0.47 -2.17
N TYR A 76 -1.23 1.34 -2.72
CA TYR A 76 -1.33 1.47 -4.18
C TYR A 76 -0.02 1.98 -4.77
N HIS A 77 0.62 2.89 -4.08
CA HIS A 77 1.90 3.42 -4.51
C HIS A 77 2.97 2.32 -4.56
N TYR A 78 3.06 1.52 -3.51
CA TYR A 78 3.97 0.38 -3.48
C TYR A 78 3.64 -0.62 -4.59
N CYS A 79 2.36 -0.91 -4.78
CA CYS A 79 1.90 -1.82 -5.81
C CYS A 79 2.33 -1.34 -7.19
N PHE A 80 2.15 -0.07 -7.47
CA PHE A 80 2.55 0.52 -8.74
C PHE A 80 4.05 0.36 -8.98
N ARG A 81 4.86 0.64 -7.99
CA ARG A 81 6.31 0.53 -8.11
C ARG A 81 6.75 -0.91 -8.34
N ILE A 82 6.16 -1.84 -7.61
CA ILE A 82 6.48 -3.25 -7.77
C ILE A 82 6.04 -3.74 -9.15
N TYR A 83 4.85 -3.34 -9.57
CA TYR A 83 4.35 -3.69 -10.89
C TYR A 83 5.33 -3.26 -11.99
N LYS A 84 5.76 -2.02 -11.94
CA LYS A 84 6.70 -1.51 -12.93
C LYS A 84 8.02 -2.28 -12.93
N LYS A 85 8.48 -2.63 -11.74
CA LYS A 85 9.73 -3.37 -11.59
C LYS A 85 9.67 -4.75 -12.22
N TYR A 86 8.59 -5.49 -11.96
CA TYR A 86 8.49 -6.88 -12.40
C TYR A 86 8.02 -7.03 -13.84
N HIS A 87 7.21 -6.11 -14.32
CA HIS A 87 6.72 -6.21 -15.68
C HIS A 87 7.61 -5.54 -16.69
N HIS A 88 8.73 -4.96 -16.22
CA HIS A 88 9.68 -4.33 -17.10
C HIS A 88 8.98 -3.69 -18.22
N VAL A 89 8.20 -2.75 -17.90
CA VAL A 89 7.77 -1.93 -18.97
C VAL A 89 9.08 -1.46 -19.52
N GLU A 90 9.48 -2.10 -20.56
CA GLU A 90 10.68 -1.79 -21.29
C GLU A 90 10.61 -0.38 -21.69
N THR A 91 10.56 0.45 -20.75
CA THR A 91 10.51 1.81 -21.14
C THR A 91 11.90 2.27 -21.06
N VAL A 92 12.19 3.01 -22.01
CA VAL A 92 13.36 3.79 -22.08
C VAL A 92 13.45 4.64 -20.86
N ILE A 93 12.36 4.75 -20.14
CA ILE A 93 12.25 5.62 -18.99
C ILE A 93 12.51 4.81 -17.74
N GLY A 94 13.44 5.25 -16.92
CA GLY A 94 13.73 4.59 -15.67
C GLY A 94 12.64 4.87 -14.64
N TRP A 95 12.72 4.16 -13.51
CA TRP A 95 11.78 4.33 -12.42
C TRP A 95 11.63 5.75 -11.96
N ASP A 96 12.77 6.44 -11.88
CA ASP A 96 12.82 7.79 -11.34
C ASP A 96 12.18 8.81 -12.26
N GLU A 97 11.87 8.38 -13.47
CA GLU A 97 11.30 9.26 -14.48
C GLU A 97 9.82 9.08 -14.67
N ILE A 98 9.18 8.28 -13.84
CA ILE A 98 7.73 8.12 -13.88
C ILE A 98 7.12 9.45 -13.46
N SER A 99 6.27 9.99 -14.31
CA SER A 99 5.67 11.27 -14.03
C SER A 99 4.65 11.16 -12.90
N PRO A 100 4.54 12.17 -12.07
CA PRO A 100 3.51 12.19 -11.02
C PRO A 100 2.10 12.01 -11.58
N LYS A 101 1.89 12.46 -12.80
CA LYS A 101 0.60 12.32 -13.46
C LYS A 101 0.25 10.86 -13.72
N GLU A 102 1.21 10.09 -14.23
CA GLU A 102 0.99 8.68 -14.51
C GLU A 102 0.67 7.92 -13.23
N GLU A 103 1.41 8.21 -12.18
CA GLU A 103 1.19 7.57 -10.90
C GLU A 103 -0.19 7.94 -10.34
N ALA A 104 -0.56 9.20 -10.46
CA ALA A 104 -1.86 9.66 -9.99
C ALA A 104 -2.99 8.98 -10.75
N GLU A 105 -2.85 8.81 -12.06
CA GLU A 105 -3.84 8.12 -12.87
C GLU A 105 -3.99 6.66 -12.45
N TYR A 106 -2.88 6.01 -12.17
CA TYR A 106 -2.90 4.63 -11.71
C TYR A 106 -3.64 4.53 -10.37
N LEU A 107 -3.31 5.40 -9.44
CA LEU A 107 -3.94 5.39 -8.13
C LEU A 107 -5.44 5.68 -8.21
N ALA A 108 -5.83 6.60 -9.07
CA ALA A 108 -7.24 6.92 -9.27
C ALA A 108 -7.99 5.73 -9.83
N THR A 109 -7.40 4.99 -10.75
CA THR A 109 -7.99 3.79 -11.32
C THR A 109 -8.18 2.72 -10.25
N GLN A 110 -7.20 2.55 -9.37
CA GLN A 110 -7.29 1.59 -8.29
C GLN A 110 -8.42 1.93 -7.34
N ASP A 111 -8.58 3.21 -7.04
CA ASP A 111 -9.66 3.66 -6.18
C ASP A 111 -11.03 3.33 -6.77
N LYS A 112 -11.21 3.57 -8.05
CA LYS A 112 -12.48 3.26 -8.72
C LYS A 112 -12.79 1.77 -8.66
N ILE A 113 -11.80 0.94 -8.91
CA ILE A 113 -11.97 -0.51 -8.85
C ILE A 113 -12.36 -0.92 -7.44
N GLN A 114 -11.76 -0.34 -6.46
CA GLN A 114 -12.03 -0.67 -5.07
C GLN A 114 -13.44 -0.29 -4.65
N LEU A 115 -13.98 0.78 -5.18
CA LEU A 115 -15.32 1.23 -4.84
C LEU A 115 -16.39 0.23 -5.31
N ASN A 116 -16.06 -0.59 -6.27
CA ASN A 116 -16.99 -1.57 -6.83
C ASN A 116 -16.91 -2.92 -6.16
N ASP A 117 -16.06 -3.06 -5.20
CA ASP A 117 -15.97 -4.29 -4.40
C ASP A 117 -16.95 -4.24 -3.22
#